data_7db5b0553e4bbe0084683b6ef4fe543d
#
_entry.id   7db5b0553e4bbe0084683b6ef4fe543d
#
_cell.length_a   1.000
_cell.length_b   1.000
_cell.length_c   1.000
_cell.angle_alpha   90.00
_cell.angle_beta   90.00
_cell.angle_gamma   90.00
#
_symmetry.space_group_name_H-M   'P 1'
#
loop_
_entity.id
_entity.type
_entity.pdbx_description
1 polymer ?
#
loop_
_entity_poly.entity_id
_entity_poly.type
_entity_poly.pdbx_seq_one_letter_code
_entity_poly.pdbx_strand_id
1 'polypeptide(L)'
;MVRVGIFGISGYAGQKLVEILLSHPEAKITEGFVSPERGTPEISDIIPKVKNIISLKCENRYDWKKIKDRCDFLFLALPHAVSMKLMPDILSIDKKVVDLSADFRFKNLCKYEEWYAKHACPE
;
A
#
# COMPACT_ATOMS: atom_id res chain seq x y z
N MET A 1 8.23 10.50 12.27
CA MET A 1 8.03 9.13 11.79
C MET A 1 7.05 9.12 10.63
N VAL A 2 7.37 8.40 9.60
CA VAL A 2 6.54 8.34 8.40
C VAL A 2 5.39 7.33 8.62
N ARG A 3 4.17 7.78 8.41
CA ARG A 3 2.98 6.93 8.57
C ARG A 3 2.66 6.31 7.22
N VAL A 4 2.55 5.00 7.20
CA VAL A 4 2.45 4.23 5.96
C VAL A 4 1.12 3.49 5.86
N GLY A 5 0.48 3.59 4.71
CA GLY A 5 -0.68 2.78 4.37
C GLY A 5 -0.29 1.76 3.31
N ILE A 6 -0.75 0.52 3.46
CA ILE A 6 -0.43 -0.56 2.55
C ILE A 6 -1.71 -1.11 1.93
N PHE A 7 -1.84 -0.98 0.62
CA PHE A 7 -2.96 -1.52 -0.13
C PHE A 7 -2.56 -2.90 -0.66
N GLY A 8 -3.37 -3.90 -0.36
CA GLY A 8 -3.05 -5.28 -0.72
C GLY A 8 -2.14 -5.95 0.29
N ILE A 9 -2.34 -5.62 1.57
CA ILE A 9 -1.47 -6.09 2.65
C ILE A 9 -1.48 -7.61 2.77
N SER A 10 -2.53 -8.28 2.33
CA SER A 10 -2.63 -9.73 2.42
C SER A 10 -1.90 -10.48 1.32
N GLY A 11 -1.47 -9.78 0.27
CA GLY A 11 -0.72 -10.41 -0.81
C GLY A 11 0.73 -10.65 -0.42
N TYR A 12 1.44 -11.40 -1.26
CA TYR A 12 2.83 -11.74 -0.99
C TYR A 12 3.70 -10.49 -0.83
N ALA A 13 3.60 -9.56 -1.76
CA ALA A 13 4.39 -8.33 -1.70
C ALA A 13 4.02 -7.47 -0.49
N GLY A 14 2.72 -7.42 -0.18
CA GLY A 14 2.25 -6.66 0.98
C GLY A 14 2.79 -7.22 2.29
N GLN A 15 2.79 -8.55 2.43
CA GLN A 15 3.31 -9.18 3.62
C GLN A 15 4.82 -8.95 3.77
N LYS A 16 5.55 -9.03 2.67
CA LYS A 16 6.98 -8.75 2.69
C LYS A 16 7.26 -7.32 3.08
N LEU A 17 6.45 -6.41 2.58
CA LEU A 17 6.59 -5.00 2.89
C LEU A 17 6.37 -4.73 4.39
N VAL A 18 5.38 -5.40 4.98
CA VAL A 18 5.16 -5.28 6.43
C VAL A 18 6.41 -5.70 7.19
N GLU A 19 7.02 -6.82 6.82
CA GLU A 19 8.22 -7.30 7.50
C GLU A 19 9.35 -6.27 7.41
N ILE A 20 9.54 -5.69 6.23
CA ILE A 20 10.58 -4.70 6.02
C ILE A 20 10.31 -3.44 6.84
N LEU A 21 9.08 -2.95 6.81
CA LEU A 21 8.73 -1.72 7.50
C LEU A 21 8.77 -1.85 9.02
N LEU A 22 8.47 -3.01 9.55
CA LEU A 22 8.53 -3.22 11.00
C LEU A 22 9.94 -3.09 11.54
N SER A 23 10.95 -3.34 10.71
CA SER A 23 12.34 -3.15 11.14
C SER A 23 12.86 -1.76 10.78
N HIS A 24 12.05 -0.91 10.16
CA HIS A 24 12.48 0.42 9.79
C HIS A 24 12.22 1.40 10.92
N PRO A 25 13.26 2.08 11.45
CA PRO A 25 13.10 2.92 12.64
C PRO A 25 12.25 4.17 12.43
N GLU A 26 12.09 4.61 11.18
CA GLU A 26 11.38 5.85 10.87
C GLU A 26 10.00 5.62 10.26
N ALA A 27 9.54 4.38 10.18
CA ALA A 27 8.27 4.07 9.54
C ALA A 27 7.29 3.43 10.52
N LYS A 28 6.02 3.79 10.38
CA LYS A 28 4.94 3.22 11.18
C LYS A 28 3.80 2.85 10.25
N ILE A 29 3.31 1.62 10.33
CA ILE A 29 2.17 1.18 9.53
C ILE A 29 0.90 1.63 10.23
N THR A 30 0.16 2.53 9.61
CA THR A 30 -1.07 3.08 10.21
C THR A 30 -2.35 2.58 9.56
N GLU A 31 -2.27 2.10 8.31
CA GLU A 31 -3.44 1.57 7.62
C GLU A 31 -3.02 0.36 6.79
N GLY A 32 -3.89 -0.64 6.74
CA GLY A 32 -3.72 -1.78 5.89
C GLY A 32 -5.03 -2.12 5.23
N PHE A 33 -5.02 -2.46 3.94
CA PHE A 33 -6.22 -2.72 3.19
C PHE A 33 -6.20 -4.10 2.54
N VAL A 34 -7.34 -4.78 2.62
CA VAL A 34 -7.53 -6.11 2.03
C VAL A 34 -8.69 -6.02 1.03
N SER A 35 -8.87 -7.08 0.25
CA SER A 35 -9.98 -7.12 -0.70
C SER A 35 -11.32 -7.17 0.05
N PRO A 36 -12.40 -6.68 -0.58
CA PRO A 36 -13.70 -6.57 0.11
C PRO A 36 -14.24 -7.87 0.69
N GLU A 37 -13.96 -8.98 0.06
CA GLU A 37 -14.47 -10.28 0.51
C GLU A 37 -13.78 -10.82 1.75
N ARG A 38 -12.69 -10.20 2.20
CA ARG A 38 -11.95 -10.69 3.36
C ARG A 38 -12.44 -10.17 4.70
N GLY A 39 -13.42 -9.29 4.70
CA GLY A 39 -13.87 -8.68 5.94
C GLY A 39 -12.86 -7.67 6.45
N THR A 40 -12.70 -7.59 7.77
CA THR A 40 -11.74 -6.66 8.38
C THR A 40 -10.87 -7.41 9.38
N PRO A 41 -9.92 -8.22 8.88
CA PRO A 41 -9.09 -9.03 9.77
C PRO A 41 -8.04 -8.21 10.51
N GLU A 42 -7.57 -8.74 11.62
CA GLU A 42 -6.38 -8.21 12.27
C GLU A 42 -5.17 -8.54 11.41
N ILE A 43 -4.14 -7.69 11.46
CA ILE A 43 -2.92 -7.95 10.69
C ILE A 43 -2.28 -9.28 11.09
N SER A 44 -2.41 -9.69 12.36
CA SER A 44 -1.85 -10.96 12.81
C SER A 44 -2.59 -12.17 12.28
N ASP A 45 -3.83 -11.99 11.79
CA ASP A 45 -4.55 -13.06 11.11
C ASP A 45 -3.99 -13.31 9.72
N ILE A 46 -3.41 -12.28 9.12
CA ILE A 46 -2.81 -12.37 7.79
C ILE A 46 -1.36 -12.78 7.90
N ILE A 47 -0.64 -12.18 8.85
CA ILE A 47 0.79 -12.40 9.05
C ILE A 47 1.00 -12.80 10.52
N PRO A 48 0.90 -14.10 10.84
CA PRO A 48 1.01 -14.54 12.25
C PRO A 48 2.29 -14.11 12.95
N LYS A 49 3.36 -13.90 12.21
CA LYS A 49 4.64 -13.47 12.79
C LYS A 49 4.56 -12.16 13.54
N VAL A 50 3.62 -11.30 13.19
CA VAL A 50 3.55 -9.96 13.80
C VAL A 50 2.66 -9.91 15.02
N LYS A 51 2.13 -11.04 15.45
CA LYS A 51 1.34 -11.12 16.66
C LYS A 51 2.19 -10.62 17.82
N ASN A 52 1.64 -9.73 18.62
CA ASN A 52 2.32 -9.08 19.74
C ASN A 52 3.40 -8.06 19.34
N ILE A 53 3.59 -7.84 18.05
CA ILE A 53 4.51 -6.80 17.58
C ILE A 53 3.72 -5.57 17.15
N ILE A 54 2.66 -5.79 16.38
CA ILE A 54 1.82 -4.70 15.91
C ILE A 54 0.37 -5.15 15.98
N SER A 55 -0.51 -4.24 16.33
CA SER A 55 -1.95 -4.46 16.33
C SER A 55 -2.56 -3.51 15.33
N LEU A 56 -3.19 -4.05 14.29
CA LEU A 56 -3.77 -3.24 13.24
C LEU A 56 -4.95 -3.98 12.63
N LYS A 57 -6.11 -3.34 12.66
CA LYS A 57 -7.28 -3.88 11.99
C LYS A 57 -7.24 -3.45 10.54
N CYS A 58 -7.19 -4.41 9.63
CA CYS A 58 -7.13 -4.12 8.21
C CYS A 58 -8.53 -3.81 7.68
N GLU A 59 -8.61 -2.80 6.83
CA GLU A 59 -9.88 -2.33 6.28
C GLU A 59 -10.11 -2.96 4.92
N ASN A 60 -11.39 -3.12 4.55
CA ASN A 60 -11.74 -3.60 3.22
C ASN A 60 -12.48 -2.55 2.41
N ARG A 61 -12.47 -1.32 2.86
CA ARG A 61 -13.03 -0.17 2.17
C ARG A 61 -12.07 0.99 2.27
N TYR A 62 -12.15 1.90 1.31
CA TYR A 62 -11.25 3.04 1.24
C TYR A 62 -11.99 4.31 1.66
N ASP A 63 -11.60 4.85 2.80
CA ASP A 63 -12.07 6.16 3.24
C ASP A 63 -10.92 7.13 2.96
N TRP A 64 -10.96 7.80 1.84
CA TRP A 64 -9.86 8.64 1.37
C TRP A 64 -9.56 9.79 2.31
N LYS A 65 -10.55 10.31 2.98
CA LYS A 65 -10.35 11.38 3.94
C LYS A 65 -9.56 10.88 5.14
N LYS A 66 -9.92 9.71 5.63
CA LYS A 66 -9.22 9.07 6.74
C LYS A 66 -7.80 8.70 6.33
N ILE A 67 -7.63 8.19 5.12
CA ILE A 67 -6.32 7.81 4.61
C ILE A 67 -5.43 9.04 4.52
N LYS A 68 -5.96 10.14 4.02
CA LYS A 68 -5.23 11.39 3.92
C LYS A 68 -4.75 11.86 5.29
N ASP A 69 -5.61 11.73 6.30
CA ASP A 69 -5.28 12.19 7.64
C ASP A 69 -4.29 11.29 8.36
N ARG A 70 -4.28 10.01 8.05
CA ARG A 70 -3.53 9.02 8.81
C ARG A 70 -2.25 8.54 8.15
N CYS A 71 -2.07 8.80 6.86
CA CYS A 71 -0.93 8.31 6.12
C CYS A 71 -0.14 9.43 5.49
N ASP A 72 1.18 9.27 5.46
CA ASP A 72 2.08 10.16 4.74
C ASP A 72 2.54 9.52 3.44
N PHE A 73 2.54 8.20 3.38
CA PHE A 73 3.08 7.45 2.28
C PHE A 73 2.19 6.22 2.03
N LEU A 74 1.96 5.90 0.76
CA LEU A 74 1.12 4.78 0.38
C LEU A 74 1.89 3.79 -0.48
N PHE A 75 1.74 2.51 -0.18
CA PHE A 75 2.28 1.43 -1.01
C PHE A 75 1.13 0.66 -1.61
N LEU A 76 1.19 0.44 -2.92
CA LEU A 76 0.18 -0.32 -3.63
C LEU A 76 0.76 -1.66 -4.03
N ALA A 77 0.34 -2.71 -3.34
CA ALA A 77 0.73 -4.09 -3.65
C ALA A 77 -0.48 -4.85 -4.18
N LEU A 78 -1.12 -4.26 -5.17
CA LEU A 78 -2.37 -4.75 -5.77
C LEU A 78 -2.13 -5.22 -7.19
N PRO A 79 -3.04 -6.04 -7.74
CA PRO A 79 -3.00 -6.31 -9.17
C PRO A 79 -3.05 -5.01 -9.98
N HIS A 80 -2.36 -4.99 -11.10
CA HIS A 80 -2.21 -3.77 -11.90
C HIS A 80 -3.55 -3.10 -12.23
N ALA A 81 -4.53 -3.89 -12.65
CA ALA A 81 -5.83 -3.33 -13.00
C ALA A 81 -6.51 -2.64 -11.82
N VAL A 82 -6.33 -3.18 -10.62
CA VAL A 82 -6.92 -2.60 -9.42
C VAL A 82 -6.20 -1.30 -9.07
N SER A 83 -4.89 -1.30 -9.15
CA SER A 83 -4.11 -0.09 -8.87
C SER A 83 -4.50 1.05 -9.80
N MET A 84 -4.66 0.75 -11.08
CA MET A 84 -5.02 1.77 -12.05
C MET A 84 -6.39 2.40 -11.75
N LYS A 85 -7.33 1.60 -11.26
CA LYS A 85 -8.64 2.12 -10.90
C LYS A 85 -8.59 3.05 -9.70
N LEU A 86 -7.68 2.79 -8.78
CA LEU A 86 -7.58 3.59 -7.56
C LEU A 86 -6.72 4.83 -7.74
N MET A 87 -5.90 4.87 -8.77
CA MET A 87 -4.92 5.93 -8.93
C MET A 87 -5.51 7.34 -8.92
N PRO A 88 -6.62 7.62 -9.60
CA PRO A 88 -7.18 8.97 -9.54
C PRO A 88 -7.52 9.42 -8.11
N ASP A 89 -8.10 8.54 -7.32
CA ASP A 89 -8.43 8.87 -5.93
C ASP A 89 -7.17 9.03 -5.09
N ILE A 90 -6.18 8.17 -5.32
CA ILE A 90 -4.93 8.23 -4.59
C ILE A 90 -4.20 9.54 -4.87
N LEU A 91 -4.16 9.94 -6.12
CA LEU A 91 -3.49 11.20 -6.49
C LEU A 91 -4.23 12.41 -5.95
N SER A 92 -5.55 12.30 -5.77
CA SER A 92 -6.34 13.42 -5.28
C SER A 92 -6.01 13.79 -3.84
N ILE A 93 -5.47 12.88 -3.05
CA ILE A 93 -5.12 13.17 -1.66
C ILE A 93 -3.68 13.67 -1.50
N ASP A 94 -2.95 13.73 -2.59
CA ASP A 94 -1.61 14.35 -2.64
C ASP A 94 -0.61 13.76 -1.65
N LYS A 95 -0.53 12.43 -1.63
CA LYS A 95 0.44 11.71 -0.82
C LYS A 95 1.45 11.02 -1.71
N LYS A 96 2.60 10.69 -1.14
CA LYS A 96 3.61 9.94 -1.88
C LYS A 96 3.17 8.50 -2.02
N VAL A 97 3.34 7.96 -3.22
CA VAL A 97 2.83 6.63 -3.56
C VAL A 97 3.90 5.82 -4.27
N VAL A 98 4.04 4.57 -3.88
CA VAL A 98 4.85 3.60 -4.61
C VAL A 98 3.93 2.48 -5.05
N ASP A 99 3.86 2.24 -6.35
CA ASP A 99 3.03 1.20 -6.92
C ASP A 99 3.90 0.01 -7.30
N LEU A 100 3.72 -1.08 -6.60
CA LEU A 100 4.48 -2.31 -6.82
C LEU A 100 3.80 -3.25 -7.81
N SER A 101 2.59 -2.91 -8.25
CA SER A 101 1.77 -3.83 -9.00
C SER A 101 2.26 -4.11 -10.41
N ALA A 102 2.92 -3.16 -11.04
CA ALA A 102 3.31 -3.28 -12.44
C ALA A 102 4.80 -3.40 -12.67
N ASP A 103 5.60 -3.10 -11.68
CA ASP A 103 7.03 -3.00 -11.86
C ASP A 103 7.70 -4.30 -12.28
N PHE A 104 7.23 -5.39 -11.78
CA PHE A 104 7.83 -6.69 -12.07
C PHE A 104 7.61 -7.12 -13.52
N ARG A 105 6.66 -6.50 -14.14
CA ARG A 105 6.32 -6.80 -15.52
C ARG A 105 7.26 -6.16 -16.51
N PHE A 106 7.94 -5.12 -16.09
CA PHE A 106 8.82 -4.37 -16.98
C PHE A 106 10.20 -4.93 -16.93
N LYS A 107 10.66 -5.38 -18.08
CA LYS A 107 12.01 -5.89 -18.22
C LYS A 107 13.00 -4.74 -18.33
N ASN A 108 12.50 -3.59 -18.67
CA ASN A 108 13.30 -2.40 -18.84
C ASN A 108 12.91 -1.41 -17.74
N LEU A 109 13.77 -1.27 -16.77
CA LEU A 109 13.52 -0.40 -15.63
C LEU A 109 13.35 1.06 -16.03
N CYS A 110 14.15 1.50 -16.97
CA CYS A 110 14.03 2.89 -17.44
C CYS A 110 12.66 3.16 -18.03
N LYS A 111 12.14 2.21 -18.78
CA LYS A 111 10.83 2.34 -19.36
C LYS A 111 9.75 2.40 -18.29
N TYR A 112 9.90 1.60 -17.26
CA TYR A 112 8.97 1.61 -16.14
C TYR A 112 8.98 2.97 -15.43
N GLU A 113 10.16 3.46 -15.13
CA GLU A 113 10.30 4.74 -14.43
C GLU A 113 9.71 5.88 -15.25
N GLU A 114 9.95 5.87 -16.55
CA GLU A 114 9.40 6.88 -17.44
C GLU A 114 7.87 6.83 -17.46
N TRP A 115 7.33 5.63 -17.58
CA TRP A 115 5.89 5.44 -17.60
C TRP A 115 5.27 5.89 -16.27
N TYR A 116 5.87 5.49 -15.18
CA TYR A 116 5.36 5.81 -13.86
C TYR A 116 5.36 7.31 -13.60
N ALA A 117 6.43 7.97 -13.97
CA ALA A 117 6.52 9.41 -13.82
C ALA A 117 5.44 10.13 -14.62
N LYS A 118 5.18 9.69 -15.83
CA LYS A 118 4.15 10.27 -16.66
C LYS A 118 2.77 10.08 -16.06
N HIS A 119 2.52 8.96 -15.42
CA HIS A 119 1.23 8.71 -14.80
C HIS A 119 1.07 9.42 -13.46
N ALA A 120 2.15 9.55 -12.74
CA ALA A 120 2.11 10.19 -11.44
C ALA A 120 2.02 11.70 -11.53
N CYS A 121 2.71 12.29 -12.49
CA CYS A 121 2.78 13.74 -12.60
C CYS A 121 1.59 14.39 -13.30
N PRO A 122 1.12 13.85 -14.42
CA PRO A 122 0.02 14.51 -15.14
C PRO A 122 -1.32 14.40 -14.44
N GLU A 123 -1.49 13.39 -13.67
CA GLU A 123 -2.74 13.12 -12.99
C GLU A 123 -2.86 13.88 -11.71
#